data_5cc6359f76b30878eda706f5b52ed186
#
_entry.id   5cc6359f76b30878eda706f5b52ed186
#
_cell.length_a   1.000
_cell.length_b   1.000
_cell.length_c   1.000
_cell.angle_alpha   90.00
_cell.angle_beta   90.00
_cell.angle_gamma   90.00
#
_symmetry.space_group_name_H-M   'P 1'
#
loop_
_entity.id
_entity.type
_entity.pdbx_description
1 polymer ?
#
loop_
_entity_poly.entity_id
_entity_poly.type
_entity_poly.pdbx_seq_one_letter_code
_entity_poly.pdbx_strand_id
1 'polypeptide(L)'
;SVIYNQKGEMVDMKFFARGISLTLVDPRIILNSPVDYFVAGIGDTLAKWYESDAVISQLENYPVELTIAKFSASECRKNLLEHGKKAIEDLKSGYLSESFVKVVETNILLAGMVGGFGDRYGRTSGAHSIHDALTYLPNTHKYLHGKKVAYGILVQLAIEEKREEIETLVHYYDEIDLPYTLAHLDIEIGDVDLIAEISNKDELMHLLPQKISKEVIKLAILSLEA
;
A
#
# COMPACT_ATOMS: atom_id res chain seq x y z
N SER A 1 8.57 9.99 -8.66
CA SER A 1 8.99 8.75 -9.37
C SER A 1 9.90 7.93 -8.49
N VAL A 2 9.62 6.66 -8.36
CA VAL A 2 10.49 5.67 -7.71
C VAL A 2 11.57 5.23 -8.70
N ILE A 3 12.81 5.06 -8.22
CA ILE A 3 13.95 4.66 -9.03
C ILE A 3 14.47 3.32 -8.53
N TYR A 4 14.55 2.37 -9.46
CA TYR A 4 15.11 1.05 -9.22
C TYR A 4 16.48 0.91 -9.90
N ASN A 5 17.40 0.17 -9.29
CA ASN A 5 18.66 -0.18 -9.91
C ASN A 5 18.49 -1.36 -10.90
N GLN A 6 19.59 -1.77 -11.54
CA GLN A 6 19.57 -2.88 -12.50
C GLN A 6 19.23 -4.25 -11.88
N LYS A 7 19.29 -4.36 -10.55
CA LYS A 7 18.90 -5.56 -9.80
C LYS A 7 17.43 -5.56 -9.39
N GLY A 8 16.67 -4.48 -9.65
CA GLY A 8 15.27 -4.34 -9.25
C GLY A 8 15.07 -3.86 -7.81
N GLU A 9 16.14 -3.45 -7.11
CA GLU A 9 16.09 -2.89 -5.76
C GLU A 9 15.69 -1.40 -5.83
N MET A 10 14.78 -0.95 -4.96
CA MET A 10 14.43 0.47 -4.82
C MET A 10 15.60 1.21 -4.19
N VAL A 11 16.09 2.26 -4.85
CA VAL A 11 17.30 2.99 -4.44
C VAL A 11 17.11 4.50 -4.28
N ASP A 12 16.06 5.08 -4.85
CA ASP A 12 15.82 6.52 -4.76
C ASP A 12 14.36 6.87 -5.09
N MET A 13 13.91 8.05 -4.64
CA MET A 13 12.62 8.63 -4.98
C MET A 13 12.77 10.10 -5.39
N LYS A 14 12.29 10.46 -6.58
CA LYS A 14 12.32 11.84 -7.05
C LYS A 14 10.97 12.53 -6.94
N PHE A 15 10.99 13.69 -6.31
CA PHE A 15 9.85 14.60 -6.24
C PHE A 15 10.02 15.71 -7.29
N PHE A 16 8.93 16.03 -8.00
CA PHE A 16 8.94 17.09 -9.00
C PHE A 16 8.39 18.38 -8.40
N ALA A 17 8.99 19.52 -8.75
CA ALA A 17 8.59 20.83 -8.25
C ALA A 17 7.20 21.31 -8.77
N ARG A 18 6.69 20.65 -9.81
CA ARG A 18 5.36 20.96 -10.39
C ARG A 18 4.55 19.68 -10.45
N GLY A 19 3.32 19.75 -9.96
CA GLY A 19 2.33 18.68 -10.10
C GLY A 19 1.80 18.55 -11.53
N ILE A 20 1.06 17.48 -11.78
CA ILE A 20 0.35 17.24 -13.04
C ILE A 20 -0.81 18.25 -13.14
N SER A 21 -0.89 18.97 -14.25
CA SER A 21 -1.94 20.00 -14.47
C SER A 21 -3.28 19.41 -14.90
N LEU A 22 -3.27 18.22 -15.52
CA LEU A 22 -4.47 17.53 -15.99
C LEU A 22 -4.22 16.03 -15.99
N THR A 23 -5.14 15.26 -15.41
CA THR A 23 -5.22 13.80 -15.57
C THR A 23 -6.51 13.47 -16.31
N LEU A 24 -6.40 12.92 -17.52
CA LEU A 24 -7.54 12.45 -18.29
C LEU A 24 -7.58 10.91 -18.23
N VAL A 25 -8.68 10.37 -17.73
CA VAL A 25 -8.86 8.92 -17.53
C VAL A 25 -10.01 8.42 -18.39
N ASP A 26 -9.73 7.47 -19.28
CA ASP A 26 -10.75 6.67 -19.95
C ASP A 26 -10.79 5.28 -19.27
N PRO A 27 -11.82 4.96 -18.46
CA PRO A 27 -11.89 3.69 -17.75
C PRO A 27 -11.97 2.48 -18.67
N ARG A 28 -12.36 2.64 -19.94
CA ARG A 28 -12.38 1.57 -20.94
C ARG A 28 -10.98 1.04 -21.28
N ILE A 29 -9.96 1.89 -21.16
CA ILE A 29 -8.56 1.48 -21.33
C ILE A 29 -8.17 0.56 -20.19
N ILE A 30 -8.52 0.92 -18.94
CA ILE A 30 -8.22 0.14 -17.74
C ILE A 30 -9.00 -1.19 -17.75
N LEU A 31 -10.21 -1.20 -18.28
CA LEU A 31 -11.04 -2.40 -18.41
C LEU A 31 -10.40 -3.51 -19.28
N ASN A 32 -9.42 -3.15 -20.10
CA ASN A 32 -8.64 -4.10 -20.92
C ASN A 32 -7.27 -4.45 -20.30
N SER A 33 -6.99 -4.01 -19.09
CA SER A 33 -5.72 -4.33 -18.41
C SER A 33 -5.74 -5.73 -17.79
N PRO A 34 -4.56 -6.36 -17.60
CA PRO A 34 -4.47 -7.58 -16.82
C PRO A 34 -5.01 -7.38 -15.40
N VAL A 35 -5.76 -8.38 -14.90
CA VAL A 35 -6.40 -8.33 -13.56
C VAL A 35 -5.38 -8.06 -12.45
N ASP A 36 -4.20 -8.65 -12.54
CA ASP A 36 -3.13 -8.48 -11.55
C ASP A 36 -2.71 -7.02 -11.34
N TYR A 37 -2.68 -6.21 -12.41
CA TYR A 37 -2.35 -4.78 -12.28
C TYR A 37 -3.44 -4.01 -11.54
N PHE A 38 -4.70 -4.38 -11.77
CA PHE A 38 -5.83 -3.75 -11.09
C PHE A 38 -5.85 -4.11 -9.61
N VAL A 39 -5.64 -5.40 -9.28
CA VAL A 39 -5.51 -5.89 -7.90
C VAL A 39 -4.34 -5.24 -7.18
N ALA A 40 -3.18 -5.14 -7.82
CA ALA A 40 -2.03 -4.44 -7.26
C ALA A 40 -2.32 -2.95 -7.01
N GLY A 41 -3.05 -2.30 -7.91
CA GLY A 41 -3.52 -0.91 -7.72
C GLY A 41 -4.41 -0.75 -6.49
N ILE A 42 -5.29 -1.72 -6.21
CA ILE A 42 -6.10 -1.76 -4.99
C ILE A 42 -5.19 -1.88 -3.76
N GLY A 43 -4.23 -2.81 -3.76
CA GLY A 43 -3.30 -3.02 -2.66
C GLY A 43 -2.47 -1.77 -2.32
N ASP A 44 -1.91 -1.10 -3.33
CA ASP A 44 -1.16 0.15 -3.13
C ASP A 44 -2.06 1.31 -2.63
N THR A 45 -3.29 1.39 -3.15
CA THR A 45 -4.21 2.47 -2.75
C THR A 45 -4.76 2.27 -1.34
N LEU A 46 -4.93 1.04 -0.86
CA LEU A 46 -5.28 0.76 0.54
C LEU A 46 -4.24 1.33 1.51
N ALA A 47 -2.96 1.28 1.16
CA ALA A 47 -1.88 1.82 1.99
C ALA A 47 -2.08 3.32 2.28
N LYS A 48 -2.74 4.08 1.41
CA LYS A 48 -2.97 5.51 1.60
C LYS A 48 -3.69 5.83 2.91
N TRP A 49 -4.64 4.97 3.33
CA TRP A 49 -5.30 5.12 4.62
C TRP A 49 -4.37 4.74 5.78
N TYR A 50 -3.83 3.54 5.76
CA TYR A 50 -3.09 3.01 6.90
C TYR A 50 -1.83 3.81 7.21
N GLU A 51 -1.12 4.24 6.18
CA GLU A 51 0.10 5.02 6.31
C GLU A 51 -0.17 6.48 6.68
N SER A 52 -1.11 7.15 6.00
CA SER A 52 -1.41 8.56 6.30
C SER A 52 -2.08 8.72 7.67
N ASP A 53 -2.98 7.82 8.06
CA ASP A 53 -3.62 7.88 9.38
C ASP A 53 -2.59 7.70 10.50
N ALA A 54 -1.69 6.73 10.38
CA ALA A 54 -0.62 6.50 11.36
C ALA A 54 0.27 7.74 11.57
N VAL A 55 0.53 8.49 10.50
CA VAL A 55 1.41 9.67 10.55
C VAL A 55 0.65 10.93 10.96
N ILE A 56 -0.49 11.23 10.31
CA ILE A 56 -1.25 12.48 10.55
C ILE A 56 -1.87 12.50 11.94
N SER A 57 -2.30 11.35 12.46
CA SER A 57 -2.92 11.26 13.80
C SER A 57 -1.98 11.57 14.96
N GLN A 58 -0.68 11.65 14.72
CA GLN A 58 0.31 12.08 15.72
C GLN A 58 0.40 13.61 15.87
N LEU A 59 -0.21 14.37 14.95
CA LEU A 59 -0.15 15.82 14.94
C LEU A 59 -1.31 16.38 15.76
N GLU A 60 -1.02 17.20 16.77
CA GLU A 60 -2.03 17.91 17.57
C GLU A 60 -2.81 18.93 16.73
N ASN A 61 -2.10 19.65 15.86
CA ASN A 61 -2.65 20.64 14.95
C ASN A 61 -2.01 20.46 13.57
N TYR A 62 -2.79 20.46 12.53
CA TYR A 62 -2.29 20.38 11.17
C TYR A 62 -3.10 21.27 10.21
N PRO A 63 -2.51 21.70 9.09
CA PRO A 63 -3.16 22.58 8.13
C PRO A 63 -4.30 21.88 7.38
N VAL A 64 -5.19 22.67 6.79
CA VAL A 64 -6.42 22.17 6.12
C VAL A 64 -6.13 21.18 5.01
N GLU A 65 -5.03 21.28 4.30
CA GLU A 65 -4.62 20.34 3.28
C GLU A 65 -4.45 18.91 3.84
N LEU A 66 -3.96 18.74 5.06
CA LEU A 66 -3.89 17.41 5.70
C LEU A 66 -5.27 16.86 6.08
N THR A 67 -6.26 17.74 6.35
CA THR A 67 -7.66 17.32 6.50
C THR A 67 -8.19 16.72 5.20
N ILE A 68 -7.91 17.36 4.06
CA ILE A 68 -8.30 16.86 2.74
C ILE A 68 -7.61 15.53 2.45
N ALA A 69 -6.31 15.43 2.72
CA ALA A 69 -5.55 14.21 2.52
C ALA A 69 -6.11 13.05 3.37
N LYS A 70 -6.34 13.27 4.66
CA LYS A 70 -6.88 12.26 5.59
C LYS A 70 -8.29 11.81 5.19
N PHE A 71 -9.17 12.75 4.80
CA PHE A 71 -10.50 12.43 4.28
C PHE A 71 -10.39 11.58 3.00
N SER A 72 -9.56 11.99 2.04
CA SER A 72 -9.37 11.24 0.79
C SER A 72 -8.82 9.83 1.05
N ALA A 73 -7.91 9.69 2.00
CA ALA A 73 -7.36 8.40 2.40
C ALA A 73 -8.41 7.47 3.03
N SER A 74 -9.29 8.01 3.90
CA SER A 74 -10.39 7.23 4.47
C SER A 74 -11.39 6.76 3.41
N GLU A 75 -11.69 7.62 2.43
CA GLU A 75 -12.54 7.25 1.29
C GLU A 75 -11.86 6.22 0.36
N CYS A 76 -10.51 6.24 0.23
CA CYS A 76 -9.80 5.17 -0.46
C CYS A 76 -10.09 3.81 0.19
N ARG A 77 -9.85 3.66 1.50
CA ARG A 77 -10.12 2.40 2.21
C ARG A 77 -11.59 1.97 2.05
N LYS A 78 -12.53 2.88 2.32
CA LYS A 78 -13.96 2.59 2.26
C LYS A 78 -14.39 2.09 0.88
N ASN A 79 -14.08 2.84 -0.18
CA ASN A 79 -14.48 2.50 -1.54
C ASN A 79 -13.84 1.18 -2.02
N LEU A 80 -12.59 0.91 -1.65
CA LEU A 80 -11.91 -0.30 -2.08
C LEU A 80 -12.46 -1.54 -1.37
N LEU A 81 -12.74 -1.47 -0.08
CA LEU A 81 -13.37 -2.58 0.65
C LEU A 81 -14.81 -2.84 0.18
N GLU A 82 -15.56 -1.79 -0.16
CA GLU A 82 -16.95 -1.91 -0.60
C GLU A 82 -17.08 -2.38 -2.06
N HIS A 83 -16.24 -1.86 -2.95
CA HIS A 83 -16.40 -2.04 -4.39
C HIS A 83 -15.33 -2.93 -5.05
N GLY A 84 -14.18 -3.17 -4.39
CA GLY A 84 -13.00 -3.78 -5.02
C GLY A 84 -13.25 -5.17 -5.57
N LYS A 85 -13.86 -6.07 -4.79
CA LYS A 85 -14.20 -7.43 -5.25
C LYS A 85 -15.09 -7.39 -6.49
N LYS A 86 -16.18 -6.63 -6.43
CA LYS A 86 -17.11 -6.48 -7.54
C LYS A 86 -16.44 -5.88 -8.78
N ALA A 87 -15.61 -4.88 -8.61
CA ALA A 87 -14.87 -4.26 -9.69
C ALA A 87 -13.89 -5.23 -10.40
N ILE A 88 -13.27 -6.16 -9.65
CA ILE A 88 -12.41 -7.21 -10.21
C ILE A 88 -13.25 -8.23 -11.03
N GLU A 89 -14.43 -8.62 -10.53
CA GLU A 89 -15.35 -9.47 -11.27
C GLU A 89 -15.80 -8.81 -12.58
N ASP A 90 -16.10 -7.52 -12.53
CA ASP A 90 -16.52 -6.73 -13.69
C ASP A 90 -15.39 -6.56 -14.70
N LEU A 91 -14.15 -6.32 -14.22
CA LEU A 91 -12.96 -6.33 -15.07
C LEU A 91 -12.80 -7.67 -15.80
N LYS A 92 -12.91 -8.81 -15.08
CA LYS A 92 -12.82 -10.16 -15.66
C LYS A 92 -13.89 -10.43 -16.73
N SER A 93 -15.07 -9.84 -16.56
CA SER A 93 -16.18 -9.99 -17.51
C SER A 93 -16.21 -8.92 -18.61
N GLY A 94 -15.32 -7.93 -18.57
CA GLY A 94 -15.31 -6.80 -19.51
C GLY A 94 -16.50 -5.84 -19.32
N TYR A 95 -17.09 -5.80 -18.12
CA TYR A 95 -18.28 -4.98 -17.82
C TYR A 95 -17.92 -3.67 -17.15
N LEU A 96 -18.21 -2.54 -17.82
CA LEU A 96 -17.98 -1.19 -17.29
C LEU A 96 -19.11 -0.82 -16.31
N SER A 97 -18.98 -1.23 -15.06
CA SER A 97 -19.94 -0.96 -13.99
C SER A 97 -19.61 0.30 -13.18
N GLU A 98 -20.55 0.74 -12.33
CA GLU A 98 -20.31 1.81 -11.35
C GLU A 98 -19.24 1.42 -10.34
N SER A 99 -19.20 0.17 -9.86
CA SER A 99 -18.17 -0.33 -8.93
C SER A 99 -16.79 -0.29 -9.56
N PHE A 100 -16.67 -0.70 -10.84
CA PHE A 100 -15.39 -0.61 -11.56
C PHE A 100 -14.92 0.83 -11.69
N VAL A 101 -15.78 1.74 -12.14
CA VAL A 101 -15.45 3.17 -12.27
C VAL A 101 -15.07 3.77 -10.90
N LYS A 102 -15.82 3.43 -9.85
CA LYS A 102 -15.53 3.89 -8.48
C LYS A 102 -14.13 3.50 -8.02
N VAL A 103 -13.69 2.27 -8.28
CA VAL A 103 -12.33 1.81 -7.94
C VAL A 103 -11.29 2.52 -8.79
N VAL A 104 -11.52 2.73 -10.09
CA VAL A 104 -10.62 3.51 -10.96
C VAL A 104 -10.45 4.95 -10.45
N GLU A 105 -11.55 5.63 -10.12
CA GLU A 105 -11.52 6.99 -9.55
C GLU A 105 -10.80 7.02 -8.20
N THR A 106 -11.01 6.00 -7.37
CA THR A 106 -10.35 5.86 -6.08
C THR A 106 -8.83 5.73 -6.26
N ASN A 107 -8.38 4.84 -7.13
CA ASN A 107 -6.96 4.59 -7.38
C ASN A 107 -6.22 5.77 -8.02
N ILE A 108 -6.92 6.61 -8.78
CA ILE A 108 -6.28 7.71 -9.53
C ILE A 108 -6.55 9.06 -8.85
N LEU A 109 -7.81 9.40 -8.60
CA LEU A 109 -8.18 10.71 -8.07
C LEU A 109 -7.92 10.78 -6.56
N LEU A 110 -8.56 9.90 -5.76
CA LEU A 110 -8.45 10.00 -4.30
C LEU A 110 -7.02 9.71 -3.82
N ALA A 111 -6.37 8.66 -4.33
CA ALA A 111 -4.98 8.38 -4.01
C ALA A 111 -4.04 9.54 -4.42
N GLY A 112 -4.32 10.17 -5.57
CA GLY A 112 -3.61 11.38 -6.02
C GLY A 112 -3.80 12.56 -5.06
N MET A 113 -5.01 12.74 -4.51
CA MET A 113 -5.29 13.79 -3.52
C MET A 113 -4.56 13.54 -2.20
N VAL A 114 -4.49 12.28 -1.74
CA VAL A 114 -3.72 11.93 -0.54
C VAL A 114 -2.26 12.34 -0.69
N GLY A 115 -1.60 11.95 -1.79
CA GLY A 115 -0.21 12.32 -2.05
C GLY A 115 -0.01 13.81 -2.35
N GLY A 116 -0.98 14.46 -3.01
CA GLY A 116 -0.92 15.85 -3.40
C GLY A 116 -1.10 16.83 -2.22
N PHE A 117 -2.08 16.59 -1.35
CA PHE A 117 -2.36 17.43 -0.18
C PHE A 117 -1.60 16.97 1.08
N GLY A 118 -1.35 15.67 1.21
CA GLY A 118 -0.67 15.11 2.37
C GLY A 118 0.84 15.25 2.36
N ASP A 119 1.43 15.46 1.18
CA ASP A 119 2.88 15.51 0.97
C ASP A 119 3.59 14.38 1.73
N ARG A 120 4.64 14.67 2.50
CA ARG A 120 5.38 13.69 3.30
C ARG A 120 4.54 12.95 4.37
N TYR A 121 3.43 13.54 4.81
CA TYR A 121 2.54 12.97 5.83
C TYR A 121 1.50 12.00 5.25
N GLY A 122 1.25 12.07 3.95
CA GLY A 122 0.20 11.28 3.29
C GLY A 122 0.72 10.28 2.26
N ARG A 123 2.04 10.20 2.01
CA ARG A 123 2.56 9.41 0.89
C ARG A 123 2.87 7.98 1.27
N THR A 124 3.78 7.80 2.20
CA THR A 124 4.41 6.49 2.52
C THR A 124 4.86 6.46 3.97
N SER A 125 4.81 5.27 4.59
CA SER A 125 5.41 5.01 5.91
C SER A 125 5.76 3.52 6.05
N GLY A 126 5.30 2.83 7.08
CA GLY A 126 5.67 1.46 7.40
C GLY A 126 5.42 0.44 6.29
N ALA A 127 4.26 0.50 5.63
CA ALA A 127 3.91 -0.45 4.56
C ALA A 127 4.88 -0.38 3.37
N HIS A 128 5.23 0.84 2.94
CA HIS A 128 6.21 1.02 1.87
C HIS A 128 7.63 0.67 2.30
N SER A 129 8.00 0.90 3.56
CA SER A 129 9.30 0.47 4.09
C SER A 129 9.46 -1.05 4.02
N ILE A 130 8.40 -1.82 4.35
CA ILE A 130 8.42 -3.28 4.15
C ILE A 130 8.53 -3.62 2.67
N HIS A 131 7.72 -2.99 1.79
CA HIS A 131 7.84 -3.18 0.34
C HIS A 131 9.27 -2.96 -0.15
N ASP A 132 9.92 -1.88 0.27
CA ASP A 132 11.27 -1.54 -0.16
C ASP A 132 12.27 -2.61 0.28
N ALA A 133 12.16 -3.12 1.52
CA ALA A 133 12.96 -4.25 1.98
C ALA A 133 12.73 -5.52 1.14
N LEU A 134 11.48 -5.81 0.77
CA LEU A 134 11.16 -6.96 -0.08
C LEU A 134 11.80 -6.86 -1.48
N THR A 135 12.09 -5.66 -1.99
CA THR A 135 12.77 -5.51 -3.29
C THR A 135 14.21 -6.03 -3.30
N TYR A 136 14.81 -6.24 -2.14
CA TYR A 136 16.14 -6.84 -2.02
C TYR A 136 16.13 -8.38 -2.10
N LEU A 137 14.96 -9.00 -2.10
CA LEU A 137 14.79 -10.44 -2.27
C LEU A 137 14.47 -10.75 -3.74
N PRO A 138 15.37 -11.39 -4.51
CA PRO A 138 15.20 -11.61 -5.95
C PRO A 138 13.93 -12.40 -6.31
N ASN A 139 13.50 -13.35 -5.46
CA ASN A 139 12.28 -14.14 -5.64
C ASN A 139 11.01 -13.29 -5.63
N THR A 140 11.03 -12.09 -5.03
CA THR A 140 9.88 -11.17 -4.99
C THR A 140 9.74 -10.28 -6.23
N HIS A 141 10.73 -10.24 -7.11
CA HIS A 141 10.74 -9.33 -8.28
C HIS A 141 9.62 -9.60 -9.28
N LYS A 142 9.09 -10.82 -9.32
CA LYS A 142 7.93 -11.19 -10.15
C LYS A 142 6.59 -10.63 -9.64
N TYR A 143 6.52 -10.22 -8.37
CA TYR A 143 5.32 -9.65 -7.80
C TYR A 143 5.24 -8.15 -8.02
N LEU A 144 4.06 -7.67 -8.37
CA LEU A 144 3.80 -6.25 -8.60
C LEU A 144 3.96 -5.45 -7.29
N HIS A 145 4.34 -4.18 -7.43
CA HIS A 145 4.56 -3.23 -6.32
C HIS A 145 3.44 -3.29 -5.27
N GLY A 146 2.19 -3.07 -5.69
CA GLY A 146 1.06 -3.01 -4.78
C GLY A 146 0.73 -4.32 -4.06
N LYS A 147 1.09 -5.48 -4.63
CA LYS A 147 0.99 -6.77 -3.91
C LYS A 147 1.95 -6.79 -2.71
N LYS A 148 3.18 -6.35 -2.89
CA LYS A 148 4.16 -6.26 -1.80
C LYS A 148 3.78 -5.20 -0.76
N VAL A 149 3.23 -4.05 -1.20
CA VAL A 149 2.72 -3.01 -0.31
C VAL A 149 1.53 -3.53 0.51
N ALA A 150 0.63 -4.30 -0.07
CA ALA A 150 -0.49 -4.91 0.64
C ALA A 150 -0.03 -5.80 1.82
N TYR A 151 0.99 -6.64 1.62
CA TYR A 151 1.61 -7.38 2.71
C TYR A 151 2.24 -6.44 3.76
N GLY A 152 2.90 -5.39 3.29
CA GLY A 152 3.48 -4.35 4.16
C GLY A 152 2.45 -3.67 5.06
N ILE A 153 1.20 -3.48 4.59
CA ILE A 153 0.11 -2.95 5.43
C ILE A 153 -0.14 -3.88 6.63
N LEU A 154 -0.18 -5.19 6.41
CA LEU A 154 -0.41 -6.15 7.51
C LEU A 154 0.72 -6.11 8.53
N VAL A 155 1.97 -6.03 8.07
CA VAL A 155 3.14 -5.89 8.98
C VAL A 155 3.05 -4.58 9.77
N GLN A 156 2.70 -3.45 9.13
CA GLN A 156 2.49 -2.20 9.83
C GLN A 156 1.38 -2.31 10.90
N LEU A 157 0.24 -2.90 10.56
CA LEU A 157 -0.86 -3.11 11.50
C LEU A 157 -0.48 -4.04 12.66
N ALA A 158 0.39 -5.04 12.41
CA ALA A 158 0.92 -5.91 13.46
C ALA A 158 1.84 -5.12 14.42
N ILE A 159 2.67 -4.19 13.91
CA ILE A 159 3.47 -3.26 14.74
C ILE A 159 2.55 -2.35 15.57
N GLU A 160 1.42 -1.93 15.00
CA GLU A 160 0.41 -1.09 15.66
C GLU A 160 -0.53 -1.89 16.58
N GLU A 161 -0.40 -3.23 16.65
CA GLU A 161 -1.23 -4.15 17.43
C GLU A 161 -2.74 -4.13 17.07
N LYS A 162 -3.07 -3.76 15.82
CA LYS A 162 -4.45 -3.62 15.30
C LYS A 162 -4.99 -4.95 14.76
N ARG A 163 -5.18 -5.95 15.61
CA ARG A 163 -5.56 -7.32 15.24
C ARG A 163 -6.87 -7.42 14.48
N GLU A 164 -7.94 -6.75 14.92
CA GLU A 164 -9.26 -6.78 14.27
C GLU A 164 -9.17 -6.26 12.82
N GLU A 165 -8.32 -5.26 12.57
CA GLU A 165 -8.13 -4.71 11.24
C GLU A 165 -7.33 -5.68 10.35
N ILE A 166 -6.34 -6.39 10.92
CA ILE A 166 -5.61 -7.45 10.21
C ILE A 166 -6.57 -8.56 9.78
N GLU A 167 -7.43 -9.06 10.67
CA GLU A 167 -8.42 -10.10 10.36
C GLU A 167 -9.36 -9.65 9.23
N THR A 168 -9.84 -8.40 9.28
CA THR A 168 -10.66 -7.79 8.23
C THR A 168 -9.95 -7.77 6.88
N LEU A 169 -8.69 -7.35 6.86
CA LEU A 169 -7.92 -7.26 5.63
C LEU A 169 -7.50 -8.63 5.11
N VAL A 170 -7.14 -9.58 5.95
CA VAL A 170 -6.79 -10.95 5.53
C VAL A 170 -7.97 -11.58 4.81
N HIS A 171 -9.18 -11.45 5.36
CA HIS A 171 -10.38 -11.95 4.69
C HIS A 171 -10.60 -11.28 3.33
N TYR A 172 -10.47 -9.97 3.25
CA TYR A 172 -10.60 -9.23 1.99
C TYR A 172 -9.49 -9.59 0.98
N TYR A 173 -8.26 -9.77 1.43
CA TYR A 173 -7.11 -10.14 0.58
C TYR A 173 -7.27 -11.52 -0.03
N ASP A 174 -7.78 -12.49 0.74
CA ASP A 174 -8.12 -13.83 0.24
C ASP A 174 -9.15 -13.77 -0.89
N GLU A 175 -10.17 -12.90 -0.76
CA GLU A 175 -11.21 -12.74 -1.78
C GLU A 175 -10.72 -12.13 -3.10
N ILE A 176 -9.64 -11.33 -3.08
CA ILE A 176 -9.18 -10.58 -4.25
C ILE A 176 -7.75 -10.93 -4.71
N ASP A 177 -7.16 -11.98 -4.19
CA ASP A 177 -5.82 -12.47 -4.54
C ASP A 177 -4.69 -11.47 -4.20
N LEU A 178 -4.79 -10.82 -3.04
CA LEU A 178 -3.68 -10.08 -2.43
C LEU A 178 -2.92 -10.96 -1.43
N PRO A 179 -1.59 -10.84 -1.33
CA PRO A 179 -0.80 -11.65 -0.40
C PRO A 179 -1.00 -11.21 1.05
N TYR A 180 -1.15 -12.19 1.95
CA TYR A 180 -1.27 -11.98 3.39
C TYR A 180 -0.34 -12.86 4.23
N THR A 181 0.49 -13.68 3.59
CA THR A 181 1.58 -14.45 4.21
C THR A 181 2.86 -14.31 3.42
N LEU A 182 4.00 -14.64 4.03
CA LEU A 182 5.31 -14.70 3.36
C LEU A 182 5.29 -15.69 2.18
N ALA A 183 4.61 -16.83 2.36
CA ALA A 183 4.50 -17.86 1.34
C ALA A 183 3.83 -17.36 0.05
N HIS A 184 2.85 -16.44 0.14
CA HIS A 184 2.22 -15.82 -1.03
C HIS A 184 3.17 -14.93 -1.85
N LEU A 185 4.33 -14.59 -1.30
CA LEU A 185 5.38 -13.81 -1.96
C LEU A 185 6.65 -14.64 -2.21
N ASP A 186 6.59 -15.97 -2.07
CA ASP A 186 7.74 -16.89 -2.14
C ASP A 186 8.90 -16.51 -1.21
N ILE A 187 8.58 -16.02 -0.02
CA ILE A 187 9.54 -15.62 1.01
C ILE A 187 9.62 -16.72 2.06
N GLU A 188 10.82 -17.07 2.45
CA GLU A 188 11.06 -18.05 3.52
C GLU A 188 11.18 -17.36 4.89
N ILE A 189 10.88 -18.08 5.95
CA ILE A 189 11.06 -17.58 7.34
C ILE A 189 12.50 -17.15 7.60
N GLY A 190 13.47 -17.77 6.92
CA GLY A 190 14.89 -17.39 7.00
C GLY A 190 15.19 -15.97 6.53
N ASP A 191 14.37 -15.39 5.65
CA ASP A 191 14.55 -14.05 5.11
C ASP A 191 14.05 -12.94 6.04
N VAL A 192 13.24 -13.28 7.05
CA VAL A 192 12.58 -12.31 7.96
C VAL A 192 13.61 -11.41 8.67
N ASP A 193 14.76 -11.96 9.05
CA ASP A 193 15.81 -11.21 9.72
C ASP A 193 16.41 -10.11 8.82
N LEU A 194 16.58 -10.41 7.53
CA LEU A 194 17.05 -9.46 6.52
C LEU A 194 16.01 -8.38 6.23
N ILE A 195 14.73 -8.76 6.06
CA ILE A 195 13.63 -7.82 5.85
C ILE A 195 13.55 -6.84 7.01
N ALA A 196 13.56 -7.34 8.25
CA ALA A 196 13.51 -6.51 9.45
C ALA A 196 14.73 -5.60 9.59
N GLU A 197 15.92 -6.06 9.19
CA GLU A 197 17.13 -5.24 9.23
C GLU A 197 17.08 -4.10 8.22
N ILE A 198 16.63 -4.36 6.99
CA ILE A 198 16.54 -3.33 5.94
C ILE A 198 15.47 -2.31 6.31
N SER A 199 14.27 -2.77 6.68
CA SER A 199 13.16 -1.88 7.07
C SER A 199 13.49 -1.03 8.29
N ASN A 200 14.25 -1.56 9.26
CA ASN A 200 14.66 -0.78 10.43
C ASN A 200 15.67 0.35 10.10
N LYS A 201 16.33 0.30 8.94
CA LYS A 201 17.24 1.36 8.48
C LYS A 201 16.51 2.44 7.68
N ASP A 202 15.29 2.18 7.27
CA ASP A 202 14.49 3.09 6.46
C ASP A 202 13.80 4.14 7.34
N GLU A 203 13.99 5.42 7.00
CA GLU A 203 13.37 6.55 7.70
C GLU A 203 11.84 6.49 7.68
N LEU A 204 11.23 5.92 6.63
CA LEU A 204 9.78 5.77 6.50
C LEU A 204 9.19 4.90 7.62
N MET A 205 9.88 3.84 8.01
CA MET A 205 9.45 2.98 9.12
C MET A 205 9.37 3.74 10.44
N HIS A 206 10.25 4.70 10.65
CA HIS A 206 10.30 5.52 11.86
C HIS A 206 9.31 6.69 11.88
N LEU A 207 8.45 6.83 10.84
CA LEU A 207 7.30 7.72 10.86
C LEU A 207 6.13 7.15 11.68
N LEU A 208 6.14 5.85 11.98
CA LEU A 208 5.14 5.22 12.83
C LEU A 208 5.26 5.73 14.28
N PRO A 209 4.13 5.82 15.03
CA PRO A 209 4.14 6.32 16.40
C PRO A 209 4.81 5.38 17.40
N GLN A 210 4.98 4.11 17.06
CA GLN A 210 5.60 3.10 17.90
C GLN A 210 7.14 3.26 17.95
N LYS A 211 7.74 2.77 19.04
CA LYS A 211 9.19 2.66 19.10
C LYS A 211 9.66 1.50 18.24
N ILE A 212 10.18 1.83 17.07
CA ILE A 212 10.63 0.85 16.08
C ILE A 212 12.02 0.31 16.43
N SER A 213 12.20 -0.99 16.23
CA SER A 213 13.48 -1.69 16.23
C SER A 213 13.40 -2.91 15.30
N LYS A 214 14.55 -3.43 14.89
CA LYS A 214 14.62 -4.66 14.10
C LYS A 214 13.79 -5.80 14.71
N GLU A 215 13.87 -5.96 16.03
CA GLU A 215 13.14 -7.02 16.74
C GLU A 215 11.62 -6.80 16.72
N VAL A 216 11.14 -5.57 16.86
CA VAL A 216 9.71 -5.24 16.74
C VAL A 216 9.19 -5.61 15.35
N ILE A 217 9.91 -5.23 14.29
CA ILE A 217 9.51 -5.56 12.91
C ILE A 217 9.51 -7.08 12.70
N LYS A 218 10.57 -7.76 13.15
CA LYS A 218 10.70 -9.22 13.06
C LYS A 218 9.53 -9.93 13.74
N LEU A 219 9.19 -9.55 14.97
CA LEU A 219 8.07 -10.14 15.70
C LEU A 219 6.73 -9.85 15.02
N ALA A 220 6.54 -8.65 14.47
CA ALA A 220 5.34 -8.32 13.70
C ALA A 220 5.18 -9.22 12.48
N ILE A 221 6.23 -9.43 11.69
CA ILE A 221 6.20 -10.34 10.54
C ILE A 221 5.87 -11.77 11.00
N LEU A 222 6.56 -12.29 12.00
CA LEU A 222 6.35 -13.65 12.49
C LEU A 222 4.93 -13.87 13.07
N SER A 223 4.31 -12.82 13.62
CA SER A 223 2.94 -12.90 14.15
C SER A 223 1.87 -13.09 13.07
N LEU A 224 2.16 -12.77 11.82
CA LEU A 224 1.27 -12.99 10.67
C LEU A 224 1.36 -14.40 10.11
N GLU A 225 2.40 -15.17 10.49
CA GLU A 225 2.65 -16.52 10.00
C GLU A 225 2.21 -17.60 11.02
N ALA A 226 1.66 -17.19 12.17
CA ALA A 226 1.18 -18.08 13.24
C ALA A 226 -0.30 -18.42 13.06
#